data_af782d5941b90f06be66c1e4ed59fa14
#
_entry.id   af782d5941b90f06be66c1e4ed59fa14
#
_cell.length_a   1.000
_cell.length_b   1.000
_cell.length_c   1.000
_cell.angle_alpha   90.00
_cell.angle_beta   90.00
_cell.angle_gamma   90.00
#
_symmetry.space_group_name_H-M   'P 1'
#
loop_
_entity.id
_entity.type
_entity.pdbx_description
1 polymer ?
#
loop_
_entity_poly.entity_id
_entity_poly.type
_entity_poly.pdbx_seq_one_letter_code
_entity_poly.pdbx_strand_id
1 'polypeptide(L)'
;MKPIKAVIFDMDGVLIDSEPVYLHHQYTHLKPSYPWITLESMYPLVGISGQEYMPFMAKLCRRTDDAAFRQEMDAMNAGCRVYYPDILRKEVRPLLHELKQMGLQVALASSSSRECIEQVLTPVSYTHLTLPTTS
;
A
#
# COMPACT_ATOMS: atom_id res chain seq x y z
N MET A 1 -26.53 -13.22 19.99
CA MET A 1 -25.41 -12.73 19.12
C MET A 1 -25.22 -13.74 17.99
N LYS A 2 -25.18 -13.27 16.75
CA LYS A 2 -24.90 -14.17 15.62
C LYS A 2 -23.39 -14.49 15.60
N PRO A 3 -22.98 -15.73 15.34
CA PRO A 3 -21.58 -16.09 15.25
C PRO A 3 -20.92 -15.41 14.05
N ILE A 4 -19.66 -15.03 14.19
CA ILE A 4 -18.81 -14.55 13.07
C ILE A 4 -18.56 -15.73 12.13
N LYS A 5 -18.73 -15.51 10.83
CA LYS A 5 -18.53 -16.52 9.79
C LYS A 5 -17.41 -16.20 8.84
N ALA A 6 -17.01 -14.93 8.77
CA ALA A 6 -15.99 -14.46 7.86
C ALA A 6 -15.18 -13.31 8.47
N VAL A 7 -13.94 -13.19 8.05
CA VAL A 7 -13.05 -12.08 8.34
C VAL A 7 -12.59 -11.46 7.02
N ILE A 8 -12.73 -10.15 6.90
CA ILE A 8 -12.30 -9.39 5.73
C ILE A 8 -11.13 -8.51 6.14
N PHE A 9 -9.98 -8.70 5.51
CA PHE A 9 -8.77 -7.91 5.76
C PHE A 9 -8.62 -6.79 4.74
N ASP A 10 -8.14 -5.64 5.19
CA ASP A 10 -7.46 -4.68 4.34
C ASP A 10 -6.01 -5.16 4.09
N MET A 11 -5.36 -4.65 3.06
CA MET A 11 -3.99 -5.06 2.69
C MET A 11 -2.96 -4.05 3.18
N ASP A 12 -2.99 -2.83 2.65
CA ASP A 12 -1.97 -1.82 2.93
C ASP A 12 -2.07 -1.32 4.37
N GLY A 13 -0.94 -1.38 5.10
CA GLY A 13 -0.89 -1.01 6.51
C GLY A 13 -1.50 -2.05 7.46
N VAL A 14 -2.09 -3.14 6.95
CA VAL A 14 -2.69 -4.21 7.74
C VAL A 14 -1.93 -5.52 7.57
N LEU A 15 -1.91 -6.08 6.37
CA LEU A 15 -1.15 -7.28 6.07
C LEU A 15 0.31 -6.99 5.71
N ILE A 16 0.56 -5.86 5.09
CA ILE A 16 1.88 -5.41 4.65
C ILE A 16 2.20 -4.02 5.15
N ASP A 17 3.47 -3.76 5.42
CA ASP A 17 4.03 -2.45 5.76
C ASP A 17 4.58 -1.75 4.50
N SER A 18 3.70 -1.43 3.56
CA SER A 18 4.05 -0.80 2.29
C SER A 18 4.31 0.70 2.39
N GLU A 19 3.61 1.42 3.27
CA GLU A 19 3.67 2.87 3.37
C GLU A 19 5.07 3.41 3.70
N PRO A 20 5.83 2.86 4.67
CA PRO A 20 7.20 3.29 4.92
C PRO A 20 8.13 3.13 3.73
N VAL A 21 7.93 2.08 2.93
CA VAL A 21 8.73 1.81 1.73
C VAL A 21 8.48 2.86 0.65
N TYR A 22 7.21 3.15 0.37
CA TYR A 22 6.84 4.19 -0.59
C TYR A 22 7.30 5.58 -0.14
N LEU A 23 7.10 5.90 1.12
CA LEU A 23 7.49 7.19 1.69
C LEU A 23 9.01 7.40 1.59
N HIS A 24 9.79 6.39 1.94
CA HIS A 24 11.26 6.44 1.85
C HIS A 24 11.73 6.57 0.40
N HIS A 25 11.14 5.83 -0.52
CA HIS A 25 11.43 5.92 -1.95
C HIS A 25 11.19 7.33 -2.47
N GLN A 26 10.01 7.89 -2.21
CA GLN A 26 9.65 9.24 -2.64
C GLN A 26 10.56 10.29 -2.01
N TYR A 27 10.86 10.20 -0.73
CA TYR A 27 11.78 11.11 -0.06
C TYR A 27 13.17 11.10 -0.69
N THR A 28 13.72 9.91 -0.89
CA THR A 28 15.07 9.75 -1.48
C THR A 28 15.14 10.31 -2.91
N HIS A 29 14.04 10.13 -3.67
CA HIS A 29 13.96 10.64 -5.04
C HIS A 29 13.82 12.17 -5.09
N LEU A 30 12.99 12.74 -4.23
CA LEU A 30 12.67 14.17 -4.26
C LEU A 30 13.75 15.04 -3.62
N LYS A 31 14.42 14.56 -2.59
CA LYS A 31 15.37 15.33 -1.79
C LYS A 31 16.45 16.03 -2.59
N PRO A 32 17.08 15.42 -3.62
CA PRO A 32 18.10 16.10 -4.42
C PRO A 32 17.58 17.32 -5.18
N SER A 33 16.36 17.24 -5.70
CA SER A 33 15.73 18.31 -6.50
C SER A 33 14.99 19.34 -5.63
N TYR A 34 14.55 18.93 -4.46
CA TYR A 34 13.73 19.73 -3.54
C TYR A 34 14.34 19.68 -2.12
N PRO A 35 15.47 20.36 -1.88
CA PRO A 35 16.25 20.22 -0.64
C PRO A 35 15.52 20.63 0.63
N TRP A 36 14.44 21.42 0.53
CA TRP A 36 13.63 21.86 1.66
C TRP A 36 12.67 20.76 2.18
N ILE A 37 12.45 19.69 1.40
CA ILE A 37 11.59 18.60 1.82
C ILE A 37 12.26 17.83 2.96
N THR A 38 11.49 17.61 4.03
CA THR A 38 11.86 16.74 5.15
C THR A 38 10.96 15.52 5.16
N LEU A 39 11.39 14.46 5.82
CA LEU A 39 10.56 13.27 5.95
C LEU A 39 9.23 13.59 6.67
N GLU A 40 9.28 14.45 7.70
CA GLU A 40 8.10 14.90 8.44
C GLU A 40 7.11 15.66 7.56
N SER A 41 7.61 16.49 6.62
CA SER A 41 6.74 17.21 5.68
C SER A 41 5.98 16.28 4.73
N MET A 42 6.39 15.01 4.62
CA MET A 42 5.78 13.99 3.79
C MET A 42 4.82 13.08 4.55
N TYR A 43 4.75 13.13 5.87
CA TYR A 43 3.85 12.27 6.65
C TYR A 43 2.37 12.37 6.26
N PRO A 44 1.82 13.51 5.82
CA PRO A 44 0.45 13.57 5.35
C PRO A 44 0.15 12.70 4.11
N LEU A 45 1.19 12.19 3.42
CA LEU A 45 1.02 11.23 2.33
C LEU A 45 0.48 9.87 2.81
N VAL A 46 0.70 9.54 4.07
CA VAL A 46 0.19 8.31 4.67
C VAL A 46 -1.33 8.37 4.72
N GLY A 47 -1.99 7.47 4.00
CA GLY A 47 -3.44 7.42 3.93
C GLY A 47 -4.10 8.50 3.06
N ILE A 48 -3.32 9.27 2.30
CA ILE A 48 -3.86 10.31 1.40
C ILE A 48 -4.70 9.68 0.29
N SER A 49 -5.80 10.33 -0.07
CA SER A 49 -6.61 9.91 -1.21
C SER A 49 -5.93 10.21 -2.54
N GLY A 50 -6.27 9.44 -3.59
CA GLY A 50 -5.72 9.68 -4.92
C GLY A 50 -6.03 11.08 -5.48
N GLN A 51 -7.16 11.67 -5.09
CA GLN A 51 -7.55 13.03 -5.50
C GLN A 51 -6.72 14.11 -4.82
N GLU A 52 -6.27 13.88 -3.59
CA GLU A 52 -5.49 14.84 -2.79
C GLU A 52 -3.99 14.71 -3.04
N TYR A 53 -3.53 13.60 -3.61
CA TYR A 53 -2.11 13.30 -3.80
C TYR A 53 -1.40 14.36 -4.63
N MET A 54 -1.85 14.64 -5.85
CA MET A 54 -1.19 15.59 -6.75
C MET A 54 -1.22 17.04 -6.23
N PRO A 55 -2.35 17.56 -5.71
CA PRO A 55 -2.35 18.87 -5.07
C PRO A 55 -1.35 18.97 -3.91
N PHE A 56 -1.25 17.94 -3.08
CA PHE A 56 -0.31 17.90 -1.97
C PHE A 56 1.14 17.89 -2.47
N MET A 57 1.46 17.04 -3.45
CA MET A 57 2.81 16.94 -4.01
C MET A 57 3.25 18.24 -4.69
N ALA A 58 2.36 18.89 -5.42
CA ALA A 58 2.65 20.17 -6.05
C ALA A 58 2.98 21.24 -5.01
N LYS A 59 2.21 21.31 -3.94
CA LYS A 59 2.47 22.24 -2.82
C LYS A 59 3.81 21.91 -2.13
N LEU A 60 4.06 20.65 -1.84
CA LEU A 60 5.30 20.18 -1.19
C LEU A 60 6.54 20.54 -2.02
N CYS A 61 6.48 20.28 -3.32
CA CYS A 61 7.57 20.56 -4.27
C CYS A 61 7.63 22.02 -4.72
N ARG A 62 6.69 22.86 -4.31
CA ARG A 62 6.54 24.27 -4.76
C ARG A 62 6.43 24.36 -6.28
N ARG A 63 5.69 23.44 -6.86
CA ARG A 63 5.46 23.31 -8.31
C ARG A 63 3.98 23.50 -8.63
N THR A 64 3.72 23.82 -9.89
CA THR A 64 2.36 23.80 -10.43
C THR A 64 1.97 22.37 -10.78
N ASP A 65 0.72 21.98 -10.47
CA ASP A 65 0.16 20.69 -10.88
C ASP A 65 -0.16 20.72 -12.39
N ASP A 66 0.88 20.60 -13.19
CA ASP A 66 0.82 20.56 -14.66
C ASP A 66 1.20 19.16 -15.20
N ALA A 67 1.08 18.97 -16.50
CA ALA A 67 1.34 17.69 -17.15
C ALA A 67 2.80 17.23 -16.95
N ALA A 68 3.76 18.16 -16.96
CA ALA A 68 5.18 17.83 -16.75
C ALA A 68 5.45 17.33 -15.33
N PHE A 69 4.87 18.01 -14.34
CA PHE A 69 5.00 17.60 -12.95
C PHE A 69 4.32 16.25 -12.67
N ARG A 70 3.12 16.04 -13.25
CA ARG A 70 2.42 14.74 -13.15
C ARG A 70 3.25 13.62 -13.74
N GLN A 71 3.87 13.83 -14.89
CA GLN A 71 4.75 12.85 -15.52
C GLN A 71 5.98 12.53 -14.64
N GLU A 72 6.57 13.54 -14.00
CA GLU A 72 7.68 13.37 -13.06
C GLU A 72 7.26 12.48 -11.87
N MET A 73 6.09 12.75 -11.28
CA MET A 73 5.58 11.97 -10.16
C MET A 73 5.22 10.54 -10.54
N ASP A 74 4.61 10.36 -11.71
CA ASP A 74 4.28 9.02 -12.23
C ASP A 74 5.56 8.20 -12.49
N ALA A 75 6.59 8.80 -13.08
CA ALA A 75 7.88 8.15 -13.31
C ALA A 75 8.57 7.76 -12.00
N MET A 76 8.53 8.65 -11.00
CA MET A 76 9.06 8.37 -9.66
C MET A 76 8.34 7.17 -9.03
N ASN A 77 7.02 7.17 -9.03
CA ASN A 77 6.22 6.12 -8.43
C ASN A 77 6.39 4.79 -9.17
N ALA A 78 6.46 4.81 -10.50
CA ALA A 78 6.72 3.61 -11.31
C ALA A 78 8.10 3.01 -11.05
N GLY A 79 9.07 3.81 -10.63
CA GLY A 79 10.43 3.37 -10.26
C GLY A 79 10.51 2.70 -8.89
N CYS A 80 9.47 2.77 -8.08
CA CYS A 80 9.46 2.14 -6.77
C CYS A 80 9.43 0.61 -6.90
N ARG A 81 10.43 -0.04 -6.30
CA ARG A 81 10.51 -1.51 -6.26
C ARG A 81 10.21 -1.98 -4.84
N VAL A 82 9.18 -2.77 -4.72
CA VAL A 82 8.77 -3.38 -3.45
C VAL A 82 8.87 -4.89 -3.56
N TYR A 83 9.62 -5.49 -2.65
CA TYR A 83 9.64 -6.94 -2.50
C TYR A 83 8.64 -7.33 -1.41
N TYR A 84 7.47 -7.73 -1.80
CA TYR A 84 6.34 -7.96 -0.90
C TYR A 84 6.58 -8.98 0.23
N PRO A 85 7.35 -10.07 0.04
CA PRO A 85 7.67 -10.97 1.14
C PRO A 85 8.38 -10.30 2.32
N ASP A 86 9.19 -9.26 2.08
CA ASP A 86 9.93 -8.56 3.13
C ASP A 86 9.04 -7.63 3.97
N ILE A 87 7.93 -7.18 3.42
CA ILE A 87 7.01 -6.25 4.07
C ILE A 87 5.73 -6.90 4.58
N LEU A 88 5.55 -8.20 4.32
CA LEU A 88 4.48 -8.99 4.89
C LEU A 88 4.70 -9.12 6.41
N ARG A 89 3.70 -8.73 7.18
CA ARG A 89 3.78 -8.87 8.64
C ARG A 89 3.91 -10.33 9.04
N LYS A 90 4.82 -10.63 9.94
CA LYS A 90 5.14 -12.01 10.38
C LYS A 90 3.94 -12.73 11.01
N GLU A 91 3.01 -11.97 11.57
CA GLU A 91 1.80 -12.50 12.22
C GLU A 91 0.74 -12.97 11.24
N VAL A 92 0.83 -12.58 9.97
CA VAL A 92 -0.21 -12.83 8.96
C VAL A 92 -0.38 -14.32 8.70
N ARG A 93 0.71 -15.04 8.47
CA ARG A 93 0.63 -16.47 8.16
C ARG A 93 0.04 -17.31 9.31
N PRO A 94 0.51 -17.16 10.56
CA PRO A 94 -0.08 -17.86 11.69
C PRO A 94 -1.54 -17.51 11.89
N LEU A 95 -1.89 -16.23 11.76
CA LEU A 95 -3.27 -15.76 11.91
C LEU A 95 -4.21 -16.38 10.87
N LEU A 96 -3.83 -16.37 9.61
CA LEU A 96 -4.65 -16.95 8.53
C LEU A 96 -4.84 -18.46 8.73
N HIS A 97 -3.80 -19.15 9.18
CA HIS A 97 -3.88 -20.56 9.51
C HIS A 97 -4.87 -20.84 10.65
N GLU A 98 -4.82 -20.05 11.71
CA GLU A 98 -5.72 -20.17 12.87
C GLU A 98 -7.16 -19.89 12.47
N LEU A 99 -7.42 -18.82 11.73
CA LEU A 99 -8.77 -18.48 11.25
C LEU A 99 -9.38 -19.61 10.39
N LYS A 100 -8.55 -20.22 9.55
CA LYS A 100 -8.99 -21.38 8.76
C LYS A 100 -9.32 -22.58 9.64
N GLN A 101 -8.52 -22.86 10.65
CA GLN A 101 -8.80 -23.93 11.60
C GLN A 101 -10.09 -23.72 12.38
N MET A 102 -10.45 -22.47 12.63
CA MET A 102 -11.73 -22.09 13.23
C MET A 102 -12.92 -22.23 12.25
N GLY A 103 -12.69 -22.62 11.01
CA GLY A 103 -13.73 -22.75 9.98
C GLY A 103 -14.26 -21.43 9.45
N LEU A 104 -13.54 -20.33 9.65
CA LEU A 104 -13.92 -19.01 9.16
C LEU A 104 -13.52 -18.83 7.69
N GLN A 105 -14.36 -18.14 6.95
CA GLN A 105 -14.00 -17.66 5.63
C GLN A 105 -13.11 -16.43 5.77
N VAL A 106 -12.07 -16.33 4.95
CA VAL A 106 -11.16 -15.18 4.94
C VAL A 106 -11.17 -14.53 3.57
N ALA A 107 -11.34 -13.23 3.55
CA ALA A 107 -11.36 -12.42 2.34
C ALA A 107 -10.44 -11.21 2.48
N LEU A 108 -10.02 -10.68 1.34
CA LEU A 108 -9.23 -9.46 1.24
C LEU A 108 -10.00 -8.40 0.48
N ALA A 109 -10.11 -7.21 1.03
CA ALA A 109 -10.62 -6.01 0.37
C ALA A 109 -9.51 -4.98 0.27
N SER A 110 -9.14 -4.59 -0.93
CA SER A 110 -8.04 -3.65 -1.19
C SER A 110 -8.36 -2.78 -2.39
N SER A 111 -7.93 -1.52 -2.33
CA SER A 111 -7.94 -0.59 -3.47
C SER A 111 -6.75 -0.77 -4.41
N SER A 112 -5.79 -1.61 -4.05
CA SER A 112 -4.63 -1.92 -4.88
C SER A 112 -5.01 -2.72 -6.12
N SER A 113 -4.16 -2.68 -7.16
CA SER A 113 -4.39 -3.45 -8.37
C SER A 113 -4.37 -4.96 -8.08
N ARG A 114 -5.08 -5.71 -8.90
CA ARG A 114 -5.10 -7.17 -8.79
C ARG A 114 -3.70 -7.78 -8.83
N GLU A 115 -2.85 -7.26 -9.69
CA GLU A 115 -1.46 -7.71 -9.80
C GLU A 115 -0.67 -7.52 -8.51
N CYS A 116 -0.79 -6.36 -7.85
CA CYS A 116 -0.20 -6.11 -6.55
C CYS A 116 -0.71 -7.08 -5.49
N ILE A 117 -2.02 -7.30 -5.45
CA ILE A 117 -2.65 -8.23 -4.52
C ILE A 117 -2.11 -9.65 -4.71
N GLU A 118 -2.01 -10.10 -5.94
CA GLU A 118 -1.48 -11.43 -6.27
C GLU A 118 -0.02 -11.60 -5.83
N GLN A 119 0.81 -10.57 -6.01
CA GLN A 119 2.21 -10.59 -5.55
C GLN A 119 2.33 -10.68 -4.03
N VAL A 120 1.44 -10.02 -3.29
CA VAL A 120 1.39 -10.10 -1.82
C VAL A 120 0.93 -11.47 -1.36
N LEU A 121 -0.06 -12.05 -2.03
CA LEU A 121 -0.69 -13.31 -1.60
C LEU A 121 0.11 -14.55 -2.00
N THR A 122 0.96 -14.49 -3.01
CA THR A 122 1.79 -15.62 -3.46
C THR A 122 2.57 -16.25 -2.30
N PRO A 123 3.25 -15.50 -1.41
CA PRO A 123 3.97 -16.07 -0.28
C PRO A 123 3.08 -16.71 0.80
N VAL A 124 1.80 -16.34 0.88
CA VAL A 124 0.88 -16.83 1.93
C VAL A 124 -0.02 -17.97 1.49
N SER A 125 0.15 -18.45 0.25
CA SER A 125 -0.64 -19.53 -0.34
C SER A 125 -2.14 -19.22 -0.50
N TYR A 126 -2.59 -19.12 -1.74
CA TYR A 126 -3.97 -18.78 -2.17
C TYR A 126 -5.10 -19.63 -1.58
N THR A 127 -4.79 -20.81 -1.06
CA THR A 127 -5.79 -21.76 -0.57
C THR A 127 -6.58 -21.25 0.64
N HIS A 128 -6.21 -20.09 1.18
CA HIS A 128 -6.78 -19.56 2.42
C HIS A 128 -7.59 -18.28 2.25
N LEU A 129 -7.52 -17.63 1.06
CA LEU A 129 -8.13 -16.32 0.84
C LEU A 129 -9.11 -16.36 -0.34
N THR A 130 -10.34 -15.94 -0.09
CA THR A 130 -11.26 -15.58 -1.16
C THR A 130 -11.07 -14.11 -1.48
N LEU A 131 -10.84 -13.78 -2.75
CA LEU A 131 -10.66 -12.41 -3.21
C LEU A 131 -11.98 -11.87 -3.77
N PRO A 132 -12.72 -11.02 -3.05
CA PRO A 132 -13.58 -10.07 -3.72
C PRO A 132 -12.69 -8.88 -4.12
N THR A 133 -12.36 -8.79 -5.37
CA THR A 133 -11.77 -7.59 -5.93
C THR A 133 -12.86 -6.55 -6.08
N THR A 134 -12.83 -5.55 -5.23
CA THR A 134 -13.45 -4.29 -5.57
C THR A 134 -12.42 -3.47 -6.31
N SER A 135 -12.58 -3.37 -7.60
CA SER A 135 -11.89 -2.37 -8.41
C SER A 135 -12.37 -0.98 -8.03
#